data_31eb1cf697ca4017d895969c02c1fea6
#
_entry.id   31eb1cf697ca4017d895969c02c1fea6
#
_cell.length_a   1.000
_cell.length_b   1.000
_cell.length_c   1.000
_cell.angle_alpha   90.00
_cell.angle_beta   90.00
_cell.angle_gamma   90.00
#
_symmetry.space_group_name_H-M   'P 1'
#
loop_
_entity.id
_entity.type
_entity.pdbx_description
1 polymer ?
#
loop_
_entity_poly.entity_id
_entity_poly.type
_entity_poly.pdbx_seq_one_letter_code
_entity_poly.pdbx_strand_id
1 'polypeptide(L)'
;MAVIQGDFKQVHGKVAIVVSRFNELVTKSLATGAAETLLKFGIKEEDIDTYWVPGAFELGFAAKKLVDSGKYDGIMTLGAVIKGETDHYAMIIGNVTSAVMELNLAGKVPMTFGMLTTENIDQALQISGLKVGNEGSATAQSQLEMMSLQENIG
;
A
#
# COMPACT_ATOMS: atom_id res chain seq x y z
N MET A 1 9.76 28.27 -15.51
CA MET A 1 9.32 27.44 -14.36
C MET A 1 8.87 26.09 -14.89
N ALA A 2 9.37 25.03 -14.32
CA ALA A 2 8.92 23.67 -14.64
C ALA A 2 8.07 23.12 -13.50
N VAL A 3 6.97 22.44 -13.85
CA VAL A 3 6.14 21.74 -12.87
C VAL A 3 6.20 20.25 -13.24
N ILE A 4 6.77 19.46 -12.37
CA ILE A 4 6.97 18.01 -12.58
C ILE A 4 6.06 17.24 -11.65
N GLN A 5 5.24 16.38 -12.22
CA GLN A 5 4.33 15.51 -11.46
C GLN A 5 4.16 14.19 -12.17
N GLY A 6 3.74 13.17 -11.43
CA GLY A 6 3.40 11.88 -12.01
C GLY A 6 2.09 11.96 -12.79
N ASP A 7 1.92 11.07 -13.75
CA ASP A 7 0.70 10.95 -14.53
C ASP A 7 0.35 9.48 -14.82
N PHE A 8 -0.75 9.26 -15.51
CA PHE A 8 -1.26 7.92 -15.81
C PHE A 8 -1.24 7.60 -17.30
N LYS A 9 -0.40 8.28 -18.07
CA LYS A 9 -0.38 8.14 -19.55
C LYS A 9 0.29 6.85 -20.01
N GLN A 10 1.35 6.43 -19.32
CA GLN A 10 2.11 5.22 -19.65
C GLN A 10 2.33 4.41 -18.39
N VAL A 11 1.25 3.80 -17.90
CA VAL A 11 1.30 3.01 -16.69
C VAL A 11 1.93 1.65 -16.98
N HIS A 12 3.03 1.33 -16.30
CA HIS A 12 3.75 0.08 -16.46
C HIS A 12 4.58 -0.19 -15.21
N GLY A 13 5.15 -1.39 -15.14
CA GLY A 13 6.02 -1.79 -14.07
C GLY A 13 5.42 -2.91 -13.22
N LYS A 14 6.24 -3.49 -12.36
CA LYS A 14 5.85 -4.58 -11.50
C LYS A 14 5.60 -4.08 -10.08
N VAL A 15 4.44 -4.42 -9.53
CA VAL A 15 3.98 -3.93 -8.22
C VAL A 15 3.77 -5.09 -7.26
N ALA A 16 4.31 -4.98 -6.06
CA ALA A 16 4.01 -5.87 -4.96
C ALA A 16 2.99 -5.21 -4.02
N ILE A 17 1.99 -5.97 -3.63
CA ILE A 17 1.02 -5.56 -2.62
C ILE A 17 1.29 -6.42 -1.38
N VAL A 18 1.72 -5.80 -0.29
CA VAL A 18 1.95 -6.48 0.98
C VAL A 18 0.78 -6.17 1.90
N VAL A 19 0.08 -7.20 2.35
CA VAL A 19 -1.19 -7.05 3.08
C VAL A 19 -1.13 -7.81 4.41
N SER A 20 -1.55 -7.17 5.48
CA SER A 20 -1.69 -7.85 6.77
C SER A 20 -2.99 -8.65 6.83
N ARG A 21 -2.89 -9.89 7.36
CA ARG A 21 -4.07 -10.77 7.49
C ARG A 21 -4.95 -10.38 8.66
N PHE A 22 -4.39 -9.81 9.70
CA PHE A 22 -5.17 -9.39 10.85
C PHE A 22 -6.24 -8.37 10.41
N ASN A 23 -7.48 -8.57 10.82
CA ASN A 23 -8.66 -7.85 10.31
C ASN A 23 -8.93 -8.18 8.83
N GLU A 24 -8.90 -9.45 8.49
CA GLU A 24 -8.95 -9.95 7.10
C GLU A 24 -10.19 -9.49 6.33
N LEU A 25 -11.34 -9.36 6.98
CA LEU A 25 -12.55 -8.86 6.33
C LEU A 25 -12.31 -7.48 5.70
N VAL A 26 -11.56 -6.64 6.38
CA VAL A 26 -11.19 -5.29 5.91
C VAL A 26 -10.04 -5.36 4.91
N THR A 27 -8.95 -6.04 5.28
CA THR A 27 -7.72 -6.03 4.47
C THR A 27 -7.88 -6.76 3.15
N LYS A 28 -8.71 -7.79 3.08
CA LYS A 28 -9.03 -8.47 1.84
C LYS A 28 -9.72 -7.53 0.85
N SER A 29 -10.64 -6.70 1.33
CA SER A 29 -11.31 -5.69 0.50
C SER A 29 -10.33 -4.63 0.02
N LEU A 30 -9.39 -4.23 0.87
CA LEU A 30 -8.33 -3.29 0.47
C LEU A 30 -7.45 -3.87 -0.63
N ALA A 31 -7.02 -5.11 -0.46
CA ALA A 31 -6.18 -5.79 -1.45
C ALA A 31 -6.89 -5.95 -2.79
N THR A 32 -8.16 -6.33 -2.77
CA THR A 32 -8.98 -6.45 -3.97
C THR A 32 -9.11 -5.11 -4.69
N GLY A 33 -9.44 -4.05 -3.96
CA GLY A 33 -9.55 -2.71 -4.53
C GLY A 33 -8.25 -2.22 -5.11
N ALA A 34 -7.13 -2.50 -4.45
CA ALA A 34 -5.81 -2.14 -4.95
C ALA A 34 -5.49 -2.85 -6.26
N ALA A 35 -5.64 -4.18 -6.31
CA ALA A 35 -5.34 -4.96 -7.49
C ALA A 35 -6.23 -4.56 -8.68
N GLU A 36 -7.52 -4.40 -8.46
CA GLU A 36 -8.46 -3.98 -9.50
C GLU A 36 -8.11 -2.60 -10.05
N THR A 37 -7.69 -1.69 -9.19
CA THR A 37 -7.29 -0.34 -9.61
C THR A 37 -6.01 -0.38 -10.44
N LEU A 38 -5.01 -1.15 -10.02
CA LEU A 38 -3.78 -1.32 -10.81
C LEU A 38 -4.09 -1.86 -12.20
N LEU A 39 -4.94 -2.88 -12.29
CA LEU A 39 -5.37 -3.45 -13.57
C LEU A 39 -6.11 -2.42 -14.42
N LYS A 40 -7.02 -1.68 -13.83
CA LYS A 40 -7.81 -0.66 -14.52
C LYS A 40 -6.94 0.41 -15.16
N PHE A 41 -5.86 0.81 -14.50
CA PHE A 41 -4.95 1.82 -15.02
C PHE A 41 -3.89 1.26 -15.98
N GLY A 42 -3.79 -0.05 -16.16
CA GLY A 42 -2.95 -0.63 -17.20
C GLY A 42 -1.80 -1.53 -16.73
N ILE A 43 -1.63 -1.76 -15.45
CA ILE A 43 -0.67 -2.76 -14.98
C ILE A 43 -1.19 -4.14 -15.38
N LYS A 44 -0.32 -4.98 -15.91
CA LYS A 44 -0.70 -6.34 -16.34
C LYS A 44 -0.87 -7.24 -15.14
N GLU A 45 -1.77 -8.20 -15.24
CA GLU A 45 -2.03 -9.15 -14.15
C GLU A 45 -0.76 -9.88 -13.71
N GLU A 46 0.09 -10.30 -14.64
CA GLU A 46 1.36 -10.97 -14.34
C GLU A 46 2.38 -10.08 -13.63
N ASP A 47 2.14 -8.77 -13.59
CA ASP A 47 3.01 -7.79 -12.94
C ASP A 47 2.48 -7.35 -11.57
N ILE A 48 1.48 -8.03 -11.04
CA ILE A 48 0.92 -7.75 -9.72
C ILE A 48 1.08 -9.00 -8.84
N ASP A 49 1.87 -8.89 -7.79
CA ASP A 49 2.04 -9.97 -6.80
C ASP A 49 1.53 -9.51 -5.45
N THR A 50 0.73 -10.35 -4.80
CA THR A 50 0.19 -10.05 -3.47
C THR A 50 0.83 -10.97 -2.44
N TYR A 51 1.38 -10.37 -1.39
CA TYR A 51 2.03 -11.06 -0.28
C TYR A 51 1.25 -10.83 1.00
N TRP A 52 0.80 -11.91 1.63
CA TRP A 52 0.08 -11.84 2.89
C TRP A 52 1.03 -12.05 4.07
N VAL A 53 0.99 -11.15 5.04
CA VAL A 53 1.73 -11.28 6.30
C VAL A 53 0.74 -11.43 7.46
N PRO A 54 1.17 -12.01 8.59
CA PRO A 54 0.24 -12.26 9.70
C PRO A 54 -0.41 -11.02 10.27
N GLY A 55 0.35 -9.96 10.50
CA GLY A 55 -0.16 -8.73 11.09
C GLY A 55 0.58 -7.51 10.57
N ALA A 56 0.15 -6.34 11.01
CA ALA A 56 0.75 -5.07 10.59
C ALA A 56 2.24 -4.99 10.95
N PHE A 57 2.62 -5.54 12.10
CA PHE A 57 4.00 -5.51 12.57
C PHE A 57 4.97 -6.18 11.59
N GLU A 58 4.53 -7.18 10.83
CA GLU A 58 5.35 -7.95 9.90
C GLU A 58 5.47 -7.30 8.51
N LEU A 59 4.71 -6.22 8.25
CA LEU A 59 4.77 -5.52 6.96
C LEU A 59 6.18 -5.00 6.66
N GLY A 60 6.86 -4.45 7.65
CA GLY A 60 8.20 -3.88 7.47
C GLY A 60 9.22 -4.91 7.01
N PHE A 61 9.22 -6.10 7.60
CA PHE A 61 10.14 -7.18 7.20
C PHE A 61 9.90 -7.59 5.75
N ALA A 62 8.64 -7.86 5.40
CA ALA A 62 8.30 -8.27 4.03
C ALA A 62 8.65 -7.17 3.03
N ALA A 63 8.30 -5.92 3.32
CA ALA A 63 8.62 -4.79 2.45
C ALA A 63 10.13 -4.66 2.23
N LYS A 64 10.93 -4.79 3.28
CA LYS A 64 12.40 -4.74 3.18
C LYS A 64 12.93 -5.83 2.25
N LYS A 65 12.44 -7.06 2.40
CA LYS A 65 12.85 -8.17 1.53
C LYS A 65 12.49 -7.92 0.08
N LEU A 66 11.32 -7.33 -0.18
CA LEU A 66 10.88 -7.04 -1.53
C LEU A 66 11.70 -5.90 -2.16
N VAL A 67 12.02 -4.87 -1.40
CA VAL A 67 12.94 -3.81 -1.86
C VAL A 67 14.28 -4.40 -2.25
N ASP A 68 14.85 -5.22 -1.39
CA ASP A 68 16.18 -5.81 -1.62
C ASP A 68 16.20 -6.81 -2.78
N SER A 69 15.06 -7.39 -3.14
CA SER A 69 14.96 -8.32 -4.25
C SER A 69 15.26 -7.67 -5.61
N GLY A 70 15.02 -6.38 -5.73
CA GLY A 70 15.17 -5.66 -7.01
C GLY A 70 14.13 -6.01 -8.06
N LYS A 71 13.10 -6.76 -7.71
CA LYS A 71 12.10 -7.26 -8.68
C LYS A 71 10.94 -6.29 -8.94
N TYR A 72 10.70 -5.33 -8.05
CA TYR A 72 9.51 -4.50 -8.10
C TYR A 72 9.84 -3.03 -8.32
N ASP A 73 8.99 -2.39 -9.11
CA ASP A 73 9.06 -0.96 -9.38
C ASP A 73 8.24 -0.15 -8.39
N GLY A 74 7.35 -0.81 -7.67
CA GLY A 74 6.54 -0.20 -6.64
C GLY A 74 6.11 -1.22 -5.59
N ILE A 75 5.94 -0.77 -4.36
CA ILE A 75 5.49 -1.62 -3.25
C ILE A 75 4.39 -0.89 -2.49
N MET A 76 3.25 -1.56 -2.37
CA MET A 76 2.13 -1.07 -1.56
C MET A 76 2.08 -1.83 -0.25
N THR A 77 1.87 -1.13 0.85
CA THR A 77 1.62 -1.77 2.15
C THR A 77 0.19 -1.48 2.57
N LEU A 78 -0.57 -2.53 2.84
CA LEU A 78 -1.98 -2.44 3.21
C LEU A 78 -2.23 -3.17 4.52
N GLY A 79 -3.03 -2.57 5.36
CA GLY A 79 -3.41 -3.18 6.63
C GLY A 79 -4.49 -2.39 7.33
N ALA A 80 -4.95 -2.90 8.45
CA ALA A 80 -5.94 -2.22 9.27
C ALA A 80 -5.61 -2.44 10.74
N VAL A 81 -5.54 -1.37 11.49
CA VAL A 81 -5.36 -1.40 12.93
C VAL A 81 -6.52 -0.64 13.57
N ILE A 82 -7.31 -1.34 14.37
CA ILE A 82 -8.52 -0.79 14.97
C ILE A 82 -8.24 -0.54 16.44
N LYS A 83 -8.35 0.71 16.86
CA LYS A 83 -7.97 1.18 18.19
C LYS A 83 -8.68 0.42 19.31
N GLY A 84 -9.95 0.12 19.15
CA GLY A 84 -10.74 -0.57 20.18
C GLY A 84 -10.39 -2.02 20.41
N GLU A 85 -9.55 -2.64 19.56
CA GLU A 85 -9.23 -4.06 19.62
C GLU A 85 -7.91 -4.37 20.31
N THR A 86 -7.03 -3.37 20.52
CA THR A 86 -5.71 -3.62 21.09
C THR A 86 -5.19 -2.43 21.87
N ASP A 87 -4.55 -2.71 22.99
CA ASP A 87 -3.81 -1.73 23.78
C ASP A 87 -2.50 -1.33 23.11
N HIS A 88 -2.07 -2.08 22.07
CA HIS A 88 -0.81 -1.86 21.36
C HIS A 88 -0.97 -1.00 20.11
N TYR A 89 -2.15 -0.43 19.89
CA TYR A 89 -2.47 0.35 18.70
C TYR A 89 -1.40 1.40 18.33
N ALA A 90 -1.09 2.29 19.26
CA ALA A 90 -0.11 3.36 19.00
C ALA A 90 1.29 2.81 18.74
N MET A 91 1.67 1.75 19.45
CA MET A 91 2.99 1.12 19.28
C MET A 91 3.12 0.49 17.89
N ILE A 92 2.10 -0.25 17.46
CA ILE A 92 2.11 -0.91 16.15
C ILE A 92 2.15 0.14 15.04
N ILE A 93 1.26 1.13 15.09
CA ILE A 93 1.17 2.17 14.04
C ILE A 93 2.46 2.96 13.95
N GLY A 94 3.03 3.37 15.08
CA GLY A 94 4.27 4.14 15.09
C GLY A 94 5.44 3.38 14.47
N ASN A 95 5.61 2.11 14.84
CA ASN A 95 6.70 1.28 14.34
C ASN A 95 6.55 0.93 12.86
N VAL A 96 5.35 0.58 12.42
CA VAL A 96 5.11 0.25 11.00
C VAL A 96 5.28 1.47 10.12
N THR A 97 4.75 2.61 10.54
CA THR A 97 4.90 3.88 9.82
C THR A 97 6.37 4.25 9.66
N SER A 98 7.13 4.15 10.75
CA SER A 98 8.57 4.44 10.73
C SER A 98 9.34 3.51 9.80
N ALA A 99 9.03 2.22 9.82
CA ALA A 99 9.69 1.24 8.96
C ALA A 99 9.45 1.54 7.47
N VAL A 100 8.21 1.80 7.09
CA VAL A 100 7.86 2.12 5.70
C VAL A 100 8.50 3.45 5.28
N MET A 101 8.47 4.45 6.15
CA MET A 101 9.10 5.74 5.86
C MET A 101 10.61 5.60 5.65
N GLU A 102 11.27 4.81 6.48
CA GLU A 102 12.71 4.57 6.35
C GLU A 102 13.06 3.94 4.99
N LEU A 103 12.27 2.95 4.55
CA LEU A 103 12.45 2.34 3.24
C LEU A 103 12.23 3.33 2.10
N ASN A 104 11.23 4.21 2.24
CA ASN A 104 10.99 5.27 1.26
C ASN A 104 12.15 6.26 1.19
N LEU A 105 12.69 6.66 2.34
CA LEU A 105 13.81 7.61 2.40
C LEU A 105 15.09 7.04 1.78
N ALA A 106 15.25 5.72 1.77
CA ALA A 106 16.35 5.07 1.07
C ALA A 106 16.26 5.25 -0.46
N GLY A 107 15.08 5.58 -0.97
CA GLY A 107 14.89 6.00 -2.35
C GLY A 107 15.02 4.93 -3.43
N LYS A 108 14.99 3.67 -3.07
CA LYS A 108 15.15 2.57 -4.04
C LYS A 108 13.86 2.27 -4.80
N VAL A 109 12.75 2.17 -4.08
CA VAL A 109 11.44 1.82 -4.63
C VAL A 109 10.40 2.70 -3.96
N PRO A 110 9.54 3.40 -4.70
CA PRO A 110 8.47 4.17 -4.08
C PRO A 110 7.46 3.23 -3.44
N MET A 111 7.15 3.50 -2.19
CA MET A 111 6.22 2.71 -1.39
C MET A 111 5.05 3.56 -0.94
N THR A 112 3.87 2.98 -0.94
CA THR A 112 2.68 3.64 -0.40
C THR A 112 2.21 2.94 0.86
N PHE A 113 1.49 3.69 1.69
CA PHE A 113 1.08 3.28 3.02
C PHE A 113 -0.44 3.36 3.13
N GLY A 114 -1.11 2.27 2.79
CA GLY A 114 -2.58 2.15 2.87
C GLY A 114 -3.03 1.47 4.15
N MET A 115 -2.57 1.98 5.28
CA MET A 115 -2.94 1.47 6.59
C MET A 115 -4.16 2.21 7.11
N LEU A 116 -5.26 1.47 7.34
CA LEU A 116 -6.42 2.03 8.01
C LEU A 116 -6.19 2.06 9.52
N THR A 117 -6.42 3.22 10.11
CA THR A 117 -6.35 3.41 11.55
C THR A 117 -7.68 4.00 12.00
N THR A 118 -8.56 3.15 12.50
CA THR A 118 -9.92 3.56 12.87
C THR A 118 -10.23 3.28 14.33
N GLU A 119 -11.26 3.96 14.83
CA GLU A 119 -11.70 3.77 16.21
C GLU A 119 -12.46 2.44 16.40
N ASN A 120 -13.16 1.97 15.35
CA ASN A 120 -13.96 0.76 15.40
C ASN A 120 -14.03 0.08 14.02
N ILE A 121 -14.57 -1.15 14.02
CA ILE A 121 -14.67 -1.95 12.80
C ILE A 121 -15.62 -1.33 11.76
N ASP A 122 -16.68 -0.67 12.18
CA ASP A 122 -17.63 -0.05 11.25
C ASP A 122 -16.97 1.03 10.42
N GLN A 123 -16.12 1.86 11.02
CA GLN A 123 -15.36 2.87 10.29
C GLN A 123 -14.43 2.21 9.26
N ALA A 124 -13.76 1.13 9.65
CA ALA A 124 -12.86 0.42 8.74
C ALA A 124 -13.61 -0.17 7.54
N LEU A 125 -14.77 -0.76 7.77
CA LEU A 125 -15.60 -1.30 6.69
C LEU A 125 -16.08 -0.22 5.72
N GLN A 126 -16.44 0.96 6.23
CA GLN A 126 -16.91 2.08 5.40
C GLN A 126 -15.86 2.52 4.37
N ILE A 127 -14.59 2.56 4.75
CA ILE A 127 -13.51 3.04 3.89
C ILE A 127 -12.72 1.92 3.22
N SER A 128 -13.17 0.68 3.35
CA SER A 128 -12.60 -0.47 2.66
C SER A 128 -13.53 -1.05 1.57
N GLY A 129 -14.49 -0.26 1.11
CA GLY A 129 -15.31 -0.61 -0.04
C GLY A 129 -16.82 -0.55 0.15
N LEU A 130 -17.31 -0.17 1.33
CA LEU A 130 -18.76 -0.09 1.54
C LEU A 130 -19.35 1.23 1.04
N LYS A 131 -19.25 2.30 1.81
CA LYS A 131 -19.95 3.57 1.51
C LYS A 131 -19.03 4.68 1.06
N VAL A 132 -17.84 4.78 1.65
CA VAL A 132 -16.94 5.94 1.50
C VAL A 132 -15.85 5.68 0.47
N GLY A 133 -15.92 4.58 -0.25
CA GLY A 133 -14.91 4.19 -1.23
C GLY A 133 -13.98 3.12 -0.68
N ASN A 134 -12.83 2.95 -1.33
CA ASN A 134 -11.87 1.92 -0.98
C ASN A 134 -10.48 2.53 -0.87
N GLU A 135 -9.92 2.53 0.35
CA GLU A 135 -8.60 3.09 0.60
C GLU A 135 -7.48 2.34 -0.14
N GLY A 136 -7.68 1.04 -0.40
CA GLY A 136 -6.74 0.27 -1.23
C GLY A 136 -6.68 0.80 -2.65
N SER A 137 -7.83 1.16 -3.22
CA SER A 137 -7.90 1.76 -4.56
C SER A 137 -7.22 3.12 -4.60
N ALA A 138 -7.46 3.96 -3.59
CA ALA A 138 -6.82 5.27 -3.49
C ALA A 138 -5.30 5.14 -3.37
N THR A 139 -4.84 4.19 -2.57
CA THR A 139 -3.42 3.91 -2.38
C THR A 139 -2.77 3.44 -3.68
N ALA A 140 -3.48 2.63 -4.48
CA ALA A 140 -2.98 2.17 -5.77
C ALA A 140 -2.76 3.33 -6.74
N GLN A 141 -3.69 4.30 -6.78
CA GLN A 141 -3.50 5.49 -7.62
C GLN A 141 -2.27 6.29 -7.18
N SER A 142 -2.10 6.50 -5.89
CA SER A 142 -0.90 7.18 -5.36
C SER A 142 0.37 6.42 -5.72
N GLN A 143 0.33 5.09 -5.65
CA GLN A 143 1.48 4.25 -6.01
C GLN A 143 1.89 4.46 -7.47
N LEU A 144 0.92 4.44 -8.39
CA LEU A 144 1.19 4.64 -9.81
C LEU A 144 1.71 6.04 -10.09
N GLU A 145 1.16 7.04 -9.42
CA GLU A 145 1.60 8.42 -9.58
C GLU A 145 3.06 8.58 -9.12
N MET A 146 3.45 7.95 -8.00
CA MET A 146 4.82 8.03 -7.51
C MET A 146 5.81 7.26 -8.38
N MET A 147 5.40 6.14 -8.96
CA MET A 147 6.24 5.41 -9.92
C MET A 147 6.50 6.27 -11.16
N SER A 148 5.46 6.94 -11.66
CA SER A 148 5.58 7.86 -12.79
C SER A 148 6.46 9.06 -12.45
N LEU A 149 6.28 9.66 -11.28
CA LEU A 149 7.10 10.77 -10.84
C LEU A 149 8.58 10.38 -10.75
N GLN A 150 8.89 9.20 -10.23
CA GLN A 150 10.26 8.72 -10.14
C GLN A 150 10.91 8.67 -11.53
N GLU A 151 10.22 8.17 -12.53
CA GLU A 151 10.72 8.16 -13.91
C GLU A 151 10.96 9.57 -14.44
N ASN A 152 10.04 10.50 -14.13
CA ASN A 152 10.15 11.88 -14.58
C ASN A 152 11.27 12.67 -13.89
N ILE A 153 11.65 12.28 -12.68
CA ILE A 153 12.81 12.86 -12.00
C ILE A 153 14.11 12.31 -12.60
N GLY A 154 14.10 11.08 -13.00
CA GLY A 154 15.26 10.42 -13.62
C GLY A 154 16.06 9.56 -12.68
#